data_34343826d0fbfc44b287589130f1883e
#
_entry.id   34343826d0fbfc44b287589130f1883e
#
_cell.length_a   1.000
_cell.length_b   1.000
_cell.length_c   1.000
_cell.angle_alpha   90.00
_cell.angle_beta   90.00
_cell.angle_gamma   90.00
#
_symmetry.space_group_name_H-M   'P 1'
#
loop_
_entity.id
_entity.type
_entity.pdbx_description
1 polymer ?
#
loop_
_entity_poly.entity_id
_entity_poly.type
_entity_poly.pdbx_seq_one_letter_code
_entity_poly.pdbx_strand_id
1 'polypeptide(L)'
;SEPISSDLPTLLLSGELDPATPPNWGALAAKNLTNAKHLISPFATHGVAAQTCANDLIADLVDSASVKKIDASCLEKDIRRSFYLNANSVEPIISTDAGTVAIADEAALTNNATGTDKE
;
A
#
# COMPACT_ATOMS: atom_id res chain seq x y z
N SER A 1 -20.32 -19.04 -10.27
CA SER A 1 -20.19 -19.46 -8.87
C SER A 1 -21.03 -18.53 -8.01
N GLU A 2 -21.76 -19.07 -7.07
CA GLU A 2 -22.55 -18.28 -6.14
C GLU A 2 -21.63 -17.63 -5.08
N PRO A 3 -21.93 -16.40 -4.62
CA PRO A 3 -21.21 -15.76 -3.55
C PRO A 3 -21.29 -16.57 -2.25
N ILE A 4 -20.17 -16.71 -1.56
CA ILE A 4 -20.11 -17.39 -0.25
C ILE A 4 -20.59 -16.42 0.81
N SER A 5 -21.50 -16.89 1.68
CA SER A 5 -21.94 -16.18 2.88
C SER A 5 -21.37 -16.88 4.12
N SER A 6 -20.84 -16.12 5.06
CA SER A 6 -20.25 -16.64 6.30
C SER A 6 -20.29 -15.59 7.41
N ASP A 7 -20.36 -16.06 8.66
CA ASP A 7 -20.22 -15.25 9.88
C ASP A 7 -18.87 -15.48 10.58
N LEU A 8 -18.02 -16.31 10.01
CA LEU A 8 -16.69 -16.55 10.54
C LEU A 8 -15.83 -15.27 10.53
N PRO A 9 -15.02 -15.04 11.56
CA PRO A 9 -14.07 -13.93 11.56
C PRO A 9 -13.15 -14.01 10.35
N THR A 10 -13.27 -13.02 9.47
CA THR A 10 -12.55 -13.02 8.19
C THR A 10 -11.77 -11.71 8.02
N LEU A 11 -10.48 -11.80 7.82
CA LEU A 11 -9.63 -10.66 7.47
C LEU A 11 -9.29 -10.72 5.99
N LEU A 12 -9.65 -9.67 5.26
CA LEU A 12 -9.24 -9.47 3.86
C LEU A 12 -8.18 -8.38 3.82
N LEU A 13 -7.09 -8.67 3.11
CA LEU A 13 -5.98 -7.75 2.93
C LEU A 13 -5.80 -7.48 1.44
N SER A 14 -5.82 -6.21 1.05
CA SER A 14 -5.61 -5.77 -0.34
C SER A 14 -4.52 -4.71 -0.41
N GLY A 15 -3.73 -4.75 -1.47
CA GLY A 15 -2.81 -3.67 -1.81
C GLY A 15 -3.48 -2.68 -2.76
N GLU A 16 -3.38 -1.38 -2.48
CA GLU A 16 -3.94 -0.34 -3.35
C GLU A 16 -3.31 -0.38 -4.75
N LEU A 17 -2.03 -0.78 -4.82
CA LEU A 17 -1.25 -0.86 -6.06
C LEU A 17 -1.26 -2.27 -6.68
N ASP A 18 -2.20 -3.15 -6.30
CA ASP A 18 -2.29 -4.51 -6.83
C ASP A 18 -3.00 -4.53 -8.19
N PRO A 19 -2.30 -4.80 -9.30
CA PRO A 19 -2.90 -4.85 -10.62
C PRO A 19 -3.63 -6.18 -10.91
N ALA A 20 -3.36 -7.22 -10.12
CA ALA A 20 -3.92 -8.57 -10.34
C ALA A 20 -5.25 -8.76 -9.60
N THR A 21 -5.30 -8.34 -8.34
CA THR A 21 -6.48 -8.44 -7.47
C THR A 21 -6.71 -7.10 -6.74
N PRO A 22 -7.19 -6.09 -7.46
CA PRO A 22 -7.38 -4.76 -6.91
C PRO A 22 -8.40 -4.75 -5.75
N PRO A 23 -8.35 -3.74 -4.85
CA PRO A 23 -9.15 -3.69 -3.63
C PRO A 23 -10.66 -3.85 -3.80
N ASN A 24 -11.20 -3.44 -4.95
CA ASN A 24 -12.62 -3.60 -5.24
C ASN A 24 -13.06 -5.08 -5.30
N TRP A 25 -12.16 -6.01 -5.63
CA TRP A 25 -12.46 -7.44 -5.57
C TRP A 25 -12.52 -7.94 -4.12
N GLY A 26 -11.64 -7.44 -3.25
CA GLY A 26 -11.74 -7.69 -1.81
C GLY A 26 -13.04 -7.17 -1.22
N ALA A 27 -13.44 -5.96 -1.59
CA ALA A 27 -14.72 -5.39 -1.18
C ALA A 27 -15.91 -6.21 -1.69
N LEU A 28 -15.85 -6.73 -2.92
CA LEU A 28 -16.88 -7.62 -3.46
C LEU A 28 -16.93 -8.95 -2.72
N ALA A 29 -15.80 -9.54 -2.39
CA ALA A 29 -15.73 -10.78 -1.60
C ALA A 29 -16.28 -10.59 -0.18
N ALA A 30 -16.01 -9.44 0.45
CA ALA A 30 -16.50 -9.11 1.79
C ALA A 30 -18.02 -8.92 1.87
N LYS A 31 -18.70 -8.68 0.76
CA LYS A 31 -20.10 -8.24 0.72
C LYS A 31 -21.09 -9.17 1.46
N ASN A 32 -20.81 -10.46 1.45
CA ASN A 32 -21.67 -11.47 2.08
C ASN A 32 -21.03 -12.09 3.34
N LEU A 33 -19.93 -11.49 3.84
CA LEU A 33 -19.23 -11.92 5.05
C LEU A 33 -19.62 -10.98 6.20
N THR A 34 -20.53 -11.43 7.07
CA THR A 34 -21.11 -10.56 8.12
C THR A 34 -20.13 -10.20 9.22
N ASN A 35 -19.03 -10.95 9.37
CA ASN A 35 -17.98 -10.74 10.36
C ASN A 35 -16.61 -10.59 9.69
N ALA A 36 -16.55 -9.73 8.68
CA ALA A 36 -15.33 -9.47 7.95
C ALA A 36 -14.77 -8.07 8.22
N LYS A 37 -13.44 -7.95 8.16
CA LYS A 37 -12.71 -6.69 8.12
C LYS A 37 -11.85 -6.67 6.87
N HIS A 38 -12.08 -5.70 5.99
CA HIS A 38 -11.27 -5.48 4.80
C HIS A 38 -10.32 -4.31 5.03
N LEU A 39 -9.03 -4.58 4.95
CA LEU A 39 -7.98 -3.59 5.13
C LEU A 39 -7.21 -3.42 3.82
N ILE A 40 -6.92 -2.17 3.48
CA ILE A 40 -6.22 -1.81 2.25
C ILE A 40 -4.91 -1.14 2.66
N SER A 41 -3.79 -1.69 2.18
CA SER A 41 -2.48 -1.08 2.38
C SER A 41 -2.17 -0.13 1.22
N PRO A 42 -1.92 1.16 1.47
CA PRO A 42 -1.89 2.20 0.43
C PRO A 42 -0.74 2.03 -0.58
N PHE A 43 0.36 1.41 -0.18
CA PHE A 43 1.54 1.26 -1.03
C PHE A 43 1.95 -0.19 -1.29
N ALA A 44 1.12 -1.15 -0.87
CA ALA A 44 1.36 -2.55 -1.17
C ALA A 44 0.83 -2.94 -2.56
N THR A 45 1.51 -3.89 -3.15
CA THR A 45 1.13 -4.58 -4.38
C THR A 45 0.52 -5.95 -4.06
N HIS A 46 0.58 -6.89 -4.99
CA HIS A 46 0.12 -8.26 -4.76
C HIS A 46 0.94 -8.94 -3.64
N GLY A 47 0.27 -9.69 -2.75
CA GLY A 47 0.95 -10.36 -1.64
C GLY A 47 1.22 -9.44 -0.43
N VAL A 48 0.22 -8.68 -0.01
CA VAL A 48 0.27 -7.68 1.09
C VAL A 48 0.95 -8.20 2.35
N ALA A 49 0.71 -9.47 2.74
CA ALA A 49 1.29 -10.07 3.93
C ALA A 49 2.83 -10.03 3.96
N ALA A 50 3.48 -10.07 2.79
CA ALA A 50 4.94 -10.04 2.70
C ALA A 50 5.53 -8.62 2.65
N GLN A 51 4.71 -7.59 2.54
CA GLN A 51 5.15 -6.22 2.25
C GLN A 51 4.90 -5.21 3.37
N THR A 52 4.03 -5.55 4.31
CA THR A 52 3.55 -4.64 5.36
C THR A 52 3.59 -5.30 6.73
N CYS A 53 2.98 -4.66 7.75
CA CYS A 53 2.72 -5.27 9.05
C CYS A 53 1.58 -6.31 9.04
N ALA A 54 1.15 -6.79 7.88
CA ALA A 54 -0.01 -7.66 7.76
C ALA A 54 0.16 -9.00 8.49
N ASN A 55 1.40 -9.50 8.66
CA ASN A 55 1.64 -10.70 9.45
C ASN A 55 1.22 -10.53 10.92
N ASP A 56 1.43 -9.34 11.51
CA ASP A 56 1.02 -9.06 12.88
C ASP A 56 -0.52 -9.02 12.96
N LEU A 57 -1.18 -8.42 11.98
CA LEU A 57 -2.64 -8.39 11.90
C LEU A 57 -3.26 -9.78 11.72
N ILE A 58 -2.58 -10.66 10.97
CA ILE A 58 -2.99 -12.06 10.82
C ILE A 58 -2.82 -12.80 12.15
N ALA A 59 -1.71 -12.59 12.86
CA ALA A 59 -1.48 -13.18 14.18
C ALA A 59 -2.56 -12.71 15.18
N ASP A 60 -2.87 -11.43 15.20
CA ASP A 60 -3.93 -10.86 16.05
C ASP A 60 -5.31 -11.51 15.79
N LEU A 61 -5.64 -11.79 14.52
CA LEU A 61 -6.86 -12.50 14.18
C LEU A 61 -6.86 -13.91 14.72
N VAL A 62 -5.75 -14.65 14.53
CA VAL A 62 -5.62 -16.04 14.98
C VAL A 62 -5.72 -16.13 16.51
N ASP A 63 -5.03 -15.26 17.22
CA ASP A 63 -4.97 -15.26 18.68
C ASP A 63 -6.31 -14.83 19.32
N SER A 64 -6.95 -13.82 18.73
CA SER A 64 -8.18 -13.27 19.30
C SER A 64 -9.46 -13.90 18.76
N ALA A 65 -9.40 -14.63 17.63
CA ALA A 65 -10.56 -15.10 16.86
C ALA A 65 -11.59 -13.99 16.60
N SER A 66 -11.15 -12.73 16.45
CA SER A 66 -12.03 -11.57 16.33
C SER A 66 -11.45 -10.45 15.49
N VAL A 67 -12.14 -10.11 14.40
CA VAL A 67 -11.75 -8.96 13.56
C VAL A 67 -11.91 -7.60 14.26
N LYS A 68 -12.72 -7.53 15.32
CA LYS A 68 -12.97 -6.29 16.07
C LYS A 68 -11.78 -5.85 16.91
N LYS A 69 -10.90 -6.78 17.27
CA LYS A 69 -9.69 -6.53 18.09
C LYS A 69 -8.47 -6.15 17.28
N ILE A 70 -8.53 -6.27 15.95
CA ILE A 70 -7.38 -5.97 15.07
C ILE A 70 -7.18 -4.46 15.02
N ASP A 71 -6.00 -4.00 15.47
CA ASP A 71 -5.54 -2.63 15.32
C ASP A 71 -4.74 -2.48 14.02
N ALA A 72 -5.34 -1.82 13.04
CA ALA A 72 -4.76 -1.62 11.73
C ALA A 72 -3.92 -0.34 11.59
N SER A 73 -3.65 0.38 12.69
CA SER A 73 -2.90 1.64 12.68
C SER A 73 -1.48 1.52 12.11
N CYS A 74 -0.90 0.33 12.13
CA CYS A 74 0.40 0.07 11.52
C CYS A 74 0.40 0.25 9.99
N LEU A 75 -0.74 0.06 9.31
CA LEU A 75 -0.86 0.27 7.86
C LEU A 75 -0.79 1.76 7.49
N GLU A 76 -1.13 2.67 8.41
CA GLU A 76 -1.00 4.12 8.20
C GLU A 76 0.47 4.57 8.15
N LYS A 77 1.37 3.74 8.67
CA LYS A 77 2.82 3.96 8.65
C LYS A 77 3.48 3.38 7.39
N ASP A 78 2.69 2.70 6.55
CA ASP A 78 3.19 2.22 5.26
C ASP A 78 3.53 3.42 4.37
N ILE A 79 4.72 3.41 3.79
CA ILE A 79 5.23 4.50 2.96
C ILE A 79 5.47 4.02 1.54
N ARG A 80 5.27 4.91 0.59
CA ARG A 80 5.63 4.65 -0.79
C ARG A 80 7.12 4.34 -0.89
N ARG A 81 7.46 3.26 -1.58
CA ARG A 81 8.86 2.91 -1.84
C ARG A 81 9.44 3.84 -2.89
N SER A 82 10.68 4.25 -2.67
CA SER A 82 11.42 5.08 -3.63
C SER A 82 11.67 4.32 -4.93
N PHE A 83 11.56 5.01 -6.04
CA PHE A 83 11.98 4.47 -7.33
C PHE A 83 13.51 4.50 -7.47
N TYR A 84 14.03 3.50 -8.13
CA TYR A 84 15.43 3.46 -8.56
C TYR A 84 15.58 4.38 -9.77
N LEU A 85 16.38 5.42 -9.66
CA LEU A 85 16.61 6.37 -10.75
C LEU A 85 17.76 5.90 -11.66
N ASN A 86 18.84 5.42 -11.05
CA ASN A 86 19.98 4.84 -11.74
C ASN A 86 20.85 4.04 -10.75
N ALA A 87 21.98 3.48 -11.21
CA ALA A 87 22.85 2.64 -10.39
C ALA A 87 23.39 3.31 -9.10
N ASN A 88 23.40 4.63 -9.04
CA ASN A 88 23.98 5.39 -7.93
C ASN A 88 22.96 6.22 -7.15
N SER A 89 21.70 6.22 -7.53
CA SER A 89 20.68 7.04 -6.88
C SER A 89 19.31 6.41 -6.87
N VAL A 90 18.59 6.66 -5.78
CA VAL A 90 17.17 6.41 -5.63
C VAL A 90 16.44 7.75 -5.50
N GLU A 91 15.16 7.73 -5.81
CA GLU A 91 14.30 8.89 -5.60
C GLU A 91 14.37 9.32 -4.12
N PRO A 92 14.60 10.61 -3.82
CA PRO A 92 14.54 11.08 -2.44
C PRO A 92 13.12 10.94 -1.89
N ILE A 93 12.99 10.35 -0.70
CA ILE A 93 11.71 10.31 0.01
C ILE A 93 11.53 11.64 0.71
N ILE A 94 10.62 12.46 0.22
CA ILE A 94 10.19 13.66 0.93
C ILE A 94 9.05 13.22 1.85
N SER A 95 9.35 13.02 3.14
CA SER A 95 8.33 12.83 4.15
C SER A 95 7.66 14.17 4.44
N THR A 96 6.48 14.37 3.92
CA THR A 96 5.62 15.45 4.41
C THR A 96 4.80 14.90 5.57
N ASP A 97 4.95 15.49 6.75
CA ASP A 97 4.05 15.28 7.88
C ASP A 97 2.63 15.70 7.46
N ALA A 98 1.84 14.78 7.09
CA ALA A 98 0.42 14.79 6.73
C ALA A 98 0.17 14.29 5.29
N GLY A 99 0.16 12.99 5.10
CA GLY A 99 -0.70 12.30 4.12
C GLY A 99 -0.73 12.77 2.65
N THR A 100 0.13 13.69 2.24
CA THR A 100 0.19 14.18 0.87
C THR A 100 1.58 13.95 0.30
N VAL A 101 1.71 13.02 -0.61
CA VAL A 101 2.93 12.84 -1.39
C VAL A 101 3.01 13.97 -2.41
N ALA A 102 3.81 14.99 -2.15
CA ALA A 102 4.17 15.97 -3.16
C ALA A 102 5.22 15.38 -4.09
N ILE A 103 4.89 15.28 -5.37
CA ILE A 103 5.87 15.00 -6.42
C ILE A 103 6.75 16.25 -6.53
N ALA A 104 8.07 16.10 -6.36
CA ALA A 104 8.97 17.22 -6.54
C ALA A 104 8.90 17.72 -7.99
N ASP A 105 8.66 19.02 -8.15
CA ASP A 105 8.51 19.71 -9.42
C ASP A 105 9.71 19.46 -10.36
N GLU A 106 9.39 19.34 -11.63
CA GLU A 106 10.31 19.16 -12.79
C GLU A 106 11.28 20.34 -13.02
N ALA A 107 11.41 21.27 -12.09
CA ALA A 107 12.16 22.50 -12.27
C ALA A 107 13.70 22.38 -12.15
N ALA A 108 14.25 21.20 -11.84
CA ALA A 108 15.69 21.02 -11.66
C ALA A 108 16.42 20.44 -12.89
N LEU A 109 15.75 20.17 -14.00
CA LEU A 109 16.35 19.55 -15.20
C LEU A 109 16.72 20.51 -16.34
N THR A 110 16.59 21.82 -16.15
CA THR A 110 16.84 22.80 -17.24
C THR A 110 18.04 23.71 -17.05
N ASN A 111 19.09 23.31 -16.39
CA ASN A 111 20.31 24.11 -16.32
C ASN A 111 21.57 23.24 -16.52
N ASN A 112 21.79 22.77 -17.74
CA ASN A 112 23.15 22.53 -18.23
C ASN A 112 23.17 22.27 -19.75
N ALA A 113 22.81 23.27 -20.53
CA ALA A 113 23.04 23.30 -21.98
C ALA A 113 23.34 24.73 -22.42
N THR A 114 24.46 25.29 -21.96
CA THR A 114 25.13 26.38 -22.65
C THR A 114 26.64 26.16 -22.55
N GLY A 115 27.14 25.27 -23.37
CA GLY A 115 28.55 25.21 -23.74
C GLY A 115 28.77 26.16 -24.92
N THR A 116 29.39 27.26 -24.68
CA THR A 116 29.83 28.26 -25.67
C THR A 116 30.92 27.69 -26.55
N ASP A 117 30.58 27.50 -27.83
CA ASP A 117 31.59 27.53 -28.87
C ASP A 117 32.08 28.96 -29.07
N LYS A 118 33.34 29.17 -28.94
CA LYS A 118 34.11 30.29 -29.53
C LYS A 118 35.53 29.84 -29.90
N GLU A 119 35.76 30.00 -31.24
CA GLU A 119 37.00 30.10 -31.97
C GLU A 119 37.96 28.92 -32.03
#